data_c0ad7c1ae3fa9b1397cb3168db53723c
#
_entry.id   c0ad7c1ae3fa9b1397cb3168db53723c
#
_cell.length_a   1.000
_cell.length_b   1.000
_cell.length_c   1.000
_cell.angle_alpha   90.00
_cell.angle_beta   90.00
_cell.angle_gamma   90.00
#
_symmetry.space_group_name_H-M   'P 1'
#
loop_
_entity.id
_entity.type
_entity.pdbx_description
1 polymer ?
#
loop_
_entity_poly.entity_id
_entity_poly.type
_entity_poly.pdbx_seq_one_letter_code
_entity_poly.pdbx_strand_id
1 'polypeptide(L)'
;RQRQMCIRDSLVSKDEAIKGIWCVPKYSNPQGICYSDETVDRLASMKTAAKDFRIFWDNAYGVHPIFEDVKVKNILDACKEAGNDNRAYYFFSTSKITFPGAGVSIIASSDDNIAEIKKVMTAQTIGYDKINQLRHVQFFKNADGVRKHMQILADCLKPKFETVLNTLEKELKGSGLITWENPKGGYFVSVDVLPGCAKRVVELAKEAGVTLTGAGATYPYK
;
A
#
# COMPACT_ATOMS: atom_id res chain seq x y z
N ARG A 1 -12.28 -13.08 2.09
CA ARG A 1 -11.63 -12.14 1.14
C ARG A 1 -12.31 -12.13 -0.23
N GLN A 2 -12.51 -13.26 -0.90
CA GLN A 2 -13.26 -13.33 -2.17
C GLN A 2 -14.66 -12.73 -2.07
N ARG A 3 -15.39 -12.98 -0.96
CA ARG A 3 -16.74 -12.44 -0.73
C ARG A 3 -16.75 -10.90 -0.66
N GLN A 4 -15.76 -10.27 -0.04
CA GLN A 4 -15.64 -8.81 0.01
C GLN A 4 -15.36 -8.20 -1.35
N MET A 5 -14.56 -8.86 -2.20
CA MET A 5 -14.29 -8.40 -3.57
C MET A 5 -15.54 -8.49 -4.44
N CYS A 6 -16.33 -9.58 -4.34
CA CYS A 6 -17.59 -9.71 -5.07
C CYS A 6 -18.62 -8.63 -4.68
N ILE A 7 -18.68 -8.24 -3.41
CA ILE A 7 -19.55 -7.15 -2.93
C ILE A 7 -19.10 -5.82 -3.55
N ARG A 8 -17.80 -5.53 -3.58
CA ARG A 8 -17.25 -4.31 -4.19
C ARG A 8 -17.54 -4.23 -5.69
N ASP A 9 -17.30 -5.31 -6.42
CA ASP A 9 -17.57 -5.39 -7.85
C ASP A 9 -19.07 -5.14 -8.15
N SER A 10 -19.97 -5.72 -7.33
CA SER A 10 -21.41 -5.52 -7.45
C SER A 10 -21.84 -4.08 -7.17
N LEU A 11 -21.25 -3.41 -6.19
CA LEU A 11 -21.56 -2.01 -5.88
C LEU A 11 -21.05 -1.07 -6.98
N VAL A 12 -19.78 -1.20 -7.35
CA VAL A 12 -19.13 -0.33 -8.35
C VAL A 12 -19.79 -0.46 -9.74
N SER A 13 -20.33 -1.64 -10.07
CA SER A 13 -20.99 -1.86 -11.36
C SER A 13 -22.42 -1.30 -11.43
N LYS A 14 -22.99 -0.84 -10.32
CA LYS A 14 -24.40 -0.40 -10.24
C LYS A 14 -24.55 1.04 -9.77
N ASP A 15 -23.58 1.59 -9.06
CA ASP A 15 -23.65 2.91 -8.44
C ASP A 15 -22.68 3.88 -9.11
N GLU A 16 -23.22 4.85 -9.84
CA GLU A 16 -22.45 5.91 -10.52
C GLU A 16 -21.83 6.93 -9.55
N ALA A 17 -22.24 6.96 -8.28
CA ALA A 17 -21.64 7.81 -7.27
C ALA A 17 -20.27 7.29 -6.81
N ILE A 18 -19.97 6.01 -7.04
CA ILE A 18 -18.67 5.43 -6.71
C ILE A 18 -17.67 5.77 -7.82
N LYS A 19 -16.82 6.76 -7.56
CA LYS A 19 -15.89 7.32 -8.54
C LYS A 19 -14.49 6.70 -8.53
N GLY A 20 -14.18 5.86 -7.55
CA GLY A 20 -12.85 5.25 -7.52
C GLY A 20 -12.63 4.30 -6.36
N ILE A 21 -11.45 3.68 -6.39
CA ILE A 21 -10.94 2.81 -5.35
C ILE A 21 -9.48 3.16 -5.05
N TRP A 22 -9.14 3.23 -3.76
CA TRP A 22 -7.76 3.37 -3.31
C TRP A 22 -7.16 2.01 -3.00
N CYS A 23 -6.02 1.70 -3.61
CA CYS A 23 -5.33 0.42 -3.50
C CYS A 23 -3.90 0.62 -3.02
N VAL A 24 -3.48 -0.15 -2.00
CA VAL A 24 -2.08 -0.27 -1.59
C VAL A 24 -1.62 -1.70 -1.95
N PRO A 25 -1.03 -1.90 -3.15
CA PRO A 25 -0.95 -3.23 -3.76
C PRO A 25 0.15 -4.13 -3.20
N LYS A 26 1.18 -3.56 -2.59
CA LYS A 26 2.36 -4.28 -2.13
C LYS A 26 2.65 -3.95 -0.68
N TYR A 27 2.82 -4.99 0.15
CA TYR A 27 3.05 -4.88 1.61
C TYR A 27 2.09 -3.90 2.29
N SER A 28 0.80 -4.05 2.02
CA SER A 28 -0.24 -3.06 2.31
C SER A 28 -0.31 -2.67 3.79
N ASN A 29 -0.65 -1.42 4.03
CA ASN A 29 -1.05 -0.94 5.35
C ASN A 29 -2.57 -1.18 5.53
N PRO A 30 -3.04 -1.89 6.58
CA PRO A 30 -2.27 -2.44 7.71
C PRO A 30 -1.87 -3.92 7.56
N GLN A 31 -2.27 -4.62 6.52
CA GLN A 31 -2.26 -6.08 6.46
C GLN A 31 -0.91 -6.69 6.06
N GLY A 32 0.01 -5.93 5.46
CA GLY A 32 1.27 -6.44 4.97
C GLY A 32 1.17 -7.37 3.75
N ILE A 33 -0.01 -7.47 3.13
CA ILE A 33 -0.26 -8.35 1.98
C ILE A 33 0.16 -7.72 0.65
N CYS A 34 0.36 -8.57 -0.36
CA CYS A 34 0.55 -8.19 -1.75
C CYS A 34 -0.62 -8.69 -2.60
N TYR A 35 -0.98 -7.93 -3.64
CA TYR A 35 -2.02 -8.34 -4.59
C TYR A 35 -1.47 -9.44 -5.50
N SER A 36 -2.32 -10.43 -5.80
CA SER A 36 -2.05 -11.42 -6.85
C SER A 36 -2.35 -10.84 -8.24
N ASP A 37 -1.80 -11.47 -9.27
CA ASP A 37 -2.04 -11.07 -10.66
C ASP A 37 -3.53 -11.11 -11.01
N GLU A 38 -4.28 -12.13 -10.52
CA GLU A 38 -5.74 -12.21 -10.73
C GLU A 38 -6.48 -11.03 -10.08
N THR A 39 -5.99 -10.56 -8.93
CA THR A 39 -6.58 -9.37 -8.28
C THR A 39 -6.35 -8.12 -9.12
N VAL A 40 -5.15 -7.95 -9.67
CA VAL A 40 -4.81 -6.83 -10.54
C VAL A 40 -5.64 -6.87 -11.82
N ASP A 41 -5.74 -8.03 -12.47
CA ASP A 41 -6.50 -8.21 -13.70
C ASP A 41 -8.00 -7.95 -13.50
N ARG A 42 -8.56 -8.40 -12.37
CA ARG A 42 -9.95 -8.09 -12.00
C ARG A 42 -10.19 -6.60 -11.82
N LEU A 43 -9.30 -5.89 -11.14
CA LEU A 43 -9.41 -4.45 -10.96
C LEU A 43 -9.32 -3.71 -12.29
N ALA A 44 -8.41 -4.12 -13.16
CA ALA A 44 -8.20 -3.53 -14.48
C ALA A 44 -9.41 -3.72 -15.41
N SER A 45 -10.04 -4.91 -15.37
CA SER A 45 -11.16 -5.28 -16.25
C SER A 45 -12.55 -5.07 -15.62
N MET A 46 -12.63 -4.65 -14.36
CA MET A 46 -13.87 -4.49 -13.61
C MET A 46 -14.87 -3.57 -14.33
N LYS A 47 -16.13 -3.99 -14.41
CA LYS A 47 -17.22 -3.15 -14.91
C LYS A 47 -17.57 -2.07 -13.89
N THR A 48 -17.70 -0.83 -14.34
CA THR A 48 -18.01 0.32 -13.50
C THR A 48 -19.22 1.06 -14.05
N ALA A 49 -20.16 1.48 -13.18
CA ALA A 49 -21.28 2.34 -13.58
C ALA A 49 -20.77 3.75 -13.93
N ALA A 50 -19.88 4.29 -13.12
CA ALA A 50 -19.26 5.58 -13.37
C ALA A 50 -18.24 5.48 -14.52
N LYS A 51 -18.43 6.28 -15.58
CA LYS A 51 -17.50 6.36 -16.72
C LYS A 51 -16.14 6.97 -16.34
N ASP A 52 -16.15 7.82 -15.35
CA ASP A 52 -14.99 8.51 -14.77
C ASP A 52 -14.36 7.79 -13.58
N PHE A 53 -14.68 6.51 -13.38
CA PHE A 53 -14.10 5.69 -12.31
C PHE A 53 -12.59 5.57 -12.43
N ARG A 54 -11.87 5.73 -11.30
CA ARG A 54 -10.40 5.66 -11.24
C ARG A 54 -9.90 4.71 -10.16
N ILE A 55 -8.79 4.06 -10.45
CA ILE A 55 -8.01 3.29 -9.49
C ILE A 55 -6.83 4.15 -9.05
N PHE A 56 -6.76 4.45 -7.74
CA PHE A 56 -5.64 5.14 -7.12
C PHE A 56 -4.68 4.08 -6.59
N TRP A 57 -3.62 3.80 -7.36
CA TRP A 57 -2.65 2.74 -7.10
C TRP A 57 -1.48 3.29 -6.30
N ASP A 58 -1.61 3.28 -4.97
CA ASP A 58 -0.62 3.81 -4.04
C ASP A 58 0.45 2.76 -3.73
N ASN A 59 1.53 2.77 -4.51
CA ASN A 59 2.64 1.86 -4.34
C ASN A 59 3.66 2.37 -3.30
N ALA A 60 3.17 2.79 -2.14
CA ALA A 60 3.98 3.38 -1.08
C ALA A 60 5.11 2.47 -0.58
N TYR A 61 4.94 1.16 -0.68
CA TYR A 61 5.88 0.14 -0.18
C TYR A 61 6.54 -0.68 -1.29
N GLY A 62 6.50 -0.21 -2.53
CA GLY A 62 6.97 -0.95 -3.72
C GLY A 62 8.40 -1.47 -3.65
N VAL A 63 9.27 -0.82 -2.87
CA VAL A 63 10.69 -1.14 -2.70
C VAL A 63 11.07 -1.50 -1.26
N HIS A 64 10.13 -2.05 -0.48
CA HIS A 64 10.31 -2.39 0.94
C HIS A 64 10.27 -3.91 1.22
N PRO A 65 10.99 -4.77 0.47
CA PRO A 65 11.11 -6.17 0.85
C PRO A 65 11.89 -6.30 2.16
N ILE A 66 11.51 -7.27 3.00
CA ILE A 66 12.27 -7.66 4.20
C ILE A 66 12.71 -9.13 4.08
N PHE A 67 11.78 -10.00 3.74
CA PHE A 67 12.02 -11.43 3.58
C PHE A 67 12.02 -11.87 2.12
N GLU A 68 11.18 -11.24 1.29
CA GLU A 68 10.99 -11.61 -0.10
C GLU A 68 10.54 -10.39 -0.92
N ASP A 69 11.17 -10.18 -2.10
CA ASP A 69 10.72 -9.16 -3.06
C ASP A 69 9.58 -9.73 -3.93
N VAL A 70 8.36 -9.66 -3.39
CA VAL A 70 7.16 -10.09 -4.11
C VAL A 70 6.94 -9.22 -5.34
N LYS A 71 6.79 -9.84 -6.50
CA LYS A 71 6.40 -9.15 -7.73
C LYS A 71 4.89 -8.94 -7.74
N VAL A 72 4.46 -7.75 -8.11
CA VAL A 72 3.05 -7.40 -8.31
C VAL A 72 2.89 -6.91 -9.73
N LYS A 73 1.91 -7.44 -10.46
CA LYS A 73 1.62 -7.06 -11.85
C LYS A 73 1.38 -5.55 -11.95
N ASN A 74 1.88 -4.93 -13.00
CA ASN A 74 1.71 -3.50 -13.24
C ASN A 74 0.25 -3.21 -13.61
N ILE A 75 -0.42 -2.37 -12.83
CA ILE A 75 -1.82 -2.00 -13.05
C ILE A 75 -2.02 -1.21 -14.36
N LEU A 76 -1.04 -0.40 -14.77
CA LEU A 76 -1.15 0.37 -16.01
C LEU A 76 -1.16 -0.55 -17.23
N ASP A 77 -0.28 -1.56 -17.24
CA ASP A 77 -0.24 -2.56 -18.32
C ASP A 77 -1.52 -3.40 -18.32
N ALA A 78 -1.97 -3.85 -17.14
CA ALA A 78 -3.21 -4.60 -17.02
C ALA A 78 -4.45 -3.80 -17.47
N CYS A 79 -4.51 -2.50 -17.15
CA CYS A 79 -5.58 -1.62 -17.63
C CYS A 79 -5.54 -1.46 -19.15
N LYS A 80 -4.36 -1.33 -19.74
CA LYS A 80 -4.18 -1.25 -21.18
C LYS A 80 -4.61 -2.54 -21.87
N GLU A 81 -4.19 -3.69 -21.37
CA GLU A 81 -4.60 -5.02 -21.84
C GLU A 81 -6.13 -5.20 -21.79
N ALA A 82 -6.79 -4.62 -20.78
CA ALA A 82 -8.24 -4.65 -20.60
C ALA A 82 -9.00 -3.58 -21.42
N GLY A 83 -8.32 -2.74 -22.22
CA GLY A 83 -8.93 -1.64 -22.98
C GLY A 83 -9.43 -0.48 -22.08
N ASN A 84 -8.82 -0.29 -20.93
CA ASN A 84 -9.19 0.71 -19.93
C ASN A 84 -8.00 1.62 -19.59
N ASP A 85 -7.29 2.14 -20.58
CA ASP A 85 -6.03 2.89 -20.45
C ASP A 85 -6.10 4.02 -19.41
N ASN A 86 -7.21 4.74 -19.38
CA ASN A 86 -7.40 5.90 -18.50
C ASN A 86 -7.87 5.53 -17.08
N ARG A 87 -7.88 4.24 -16.72
CA ARG A 87 -8.49 3.79 -15.46
C ARG A 87 -7.63 4.02 -14.23
N ALA A 88 -6.30 3.98 -14.33
CA ALA A 88 -5.43 3.98 -13.17
C ALA A 88 -4.52 5.20 -13.09
N TYR A 89 -4.36 5.70 -11.86
CA TYR A 89 -3.29 6.59 -11.43
C TYR A 89 -2.34 5.81 -10.55
N TYR A 90 -1.07 5.73 -10.93
CA TYR A 90 -0.02 5.06 -10.18
C TYR A 90 0.79 6.09 -9.41
N PHE A 91 0.87 5.92 -8.09
CA PHE A 91 1.60 6.82 -7.20
C PHE A 91 2.78 6.10 -6.57
N PHE A 92 3.89 6.81 -6.44
CA PHE A 92 5.07 6.39 -5.72
C PHE A 92 5.71 7.59 -5.03
N SER A 93 6.34 7.39 -3.88
CA SER A 93 7.09 8.45 -3.21
C SER A 93 8.27 7.90 -2.41
N THR A 94 9.23 8.77 -2.13
CA THR A 94 10.38 8.47 -1.28
C THR A 94 10.11 8.75 0.21
N SER A 95 8.88 9.12 0.59
CA SER A 95 8.52 9.50 1.96
C SER A 95 8.84 8.44 3.00
N LYS A 96 8.79 7.15 2.61
CA LYS A 96 9.13 6.01 3.48
C LYS A 96 10.52 5.41 3.17
N ILE A 97 11.28 6.05 2.29
CA ILE A 97 12.61 5.63 1.85
C ILE A 97 13.67 6.55 2.44
N THR A 98 13.42 7.86 2.43
CA THR A 98 14.31 8.90 2.95
C THR A 98 13.66 9.64 4.11
N PHE A 99 13.25 10.90 3.91
CA PHE A 99 12.70 11.75 4.96
C PHE A 99 11.22 12.06 4.70
N PRO A 100 10.32 11.80 5.66
CA PRO A 100 8.96 12.32 5.61
C PRO A 100 8.98 13.85 5.51
N GLY A 101 8.13 14.41 4.64
CA GLY A 101 8.08 15.85 4.42
C GLY A 101 9.15 16.44 3.50
N ALA A 102 10.22 15.68 3.20
CA ALA A 102 11.26 16.05 2.24
C ALA A 102 11.40 15.01 1.11
N GLY A 103 10.34 14.28 0.84
CA GLY A 103 10.30 13.25 -0.20
C GLY A 103 10.12 13.82 -1.61
N VAL A 104 10.37 12.97 -2.60
CA VAL A 104 10.00 13.16 -3.99
C VAL A 104 8.88 12.20 -4.31
N SER A 105 7.83 12.67 -4.98
CA SER A 105 6.72 11.83 -5.42
C SER A 105 6.64 11.79 -6.94
N ILE A 106 6.09 10.70 -7.45
CA ILE A 106 5.90 10.44 -8.87
C ILE A 106 4.47 9.99 -9.08
N ILE A 107 3.86 10.48 -10.13
CA ILE A 107 2.59 9.98 -10.66
C ILE A 107 2.81 9.48 -12.08
N ALA A 108 2.26 8.31 -12.38
CA ALA A 108 2.23 7.75 -13.73
C ALA A 108 0.79 7.37 -14.09
N SER A 109 0.40 7.57 -15.35
CA SER A 109 -0.90 7.21 -15.89
C SER A 109 -0.84 7.25 -17.43
N SER A 110 -1.99 7.11 -18.08
CA SER A 110 -2.13 7.37 -19.52
C SER A 110 -1.82 8.82 -19.87
N ASP A 111 -1.50 9.08 -21.14
CA ASP A 111 -1.20 10.43 -21.63
C ASP A 111 -2.36 11.40 -21.41
N ASP A 112 -3.60 10.97 -21.61
CA ASP A 112 -4.80 11.77 -21.37
C ASP A 112 -4.93 12.17 -19.90
N ASN A 113 -4.77 11.21 -18.99
CA ASN A 113 -4.82 11.48 -17.56
C ASN A 113 -3.69 12.42 -17.10
N ILE A 114 -2.48 12.24 -17.63
CA ILE A 114 -1.34 13.11 -17.33
C ILE A 114 -1.57 14.53 -17.89
N ALA A 115 -2.13 14.64 -19.08
CA ALA A 115 -2.48 15.95 -19.64
C ALA A 115 -3.50 16.70 -18.77
N GLU A 116 -4.51 15.98 -18.25
CA GLU A 116 -5.53 16.55 -17.37
C GLU A 116 -4.94 16.98 -16.02
N ILE A 117 -4.14 16.11 -15.38
CA ILE A 117 -3.46 16.43 -14.12
C ILE A 117 -2.56 17.65 -14.27
N LYS A 118 -1.80 17.76 -15.37
CA LYS A 118 -0.92 18.91 -15.61
C LYS A 118 -1.68 20.23 -15.62
N LYS A 119 -2.89 20.28 -16.17
CA LYS A 119 -3.72 21.51 -16.13
C LYS A 119 -3.98 21.99 -14.70
N VAL A 120 -4.27 21.05 -13.79
CA VAL A 120 -4.52 21.37 -12.38
C VAL A 120 -3.21 21.72 -11.66
N MET A 121 -2.16 20.93 -11.89
CA MET A 121 -0.86 21.09 -11.22
C MET A 121 -0.19 22.41 -11.58
N THR A 122 -0.31 22.89 -12.82
CA THR A 122 0.26 24.18 -13.22
C THR A 122 -0.39 25.37 -12.52
N ALA A 123 -1.63 25.24 -12.06
CA ALA A 123 -2.28 26.24 -11.24
C ALA A 123 -1.83 26.19 -9.75
N GLN A 124 -1.35 25.04 -9.28
CA GLN A 124 -0.90 24.86 -7.90
C GLN A 124 0.56 25.27 -7.69
N THR A 125 1.42 25.01 -8.66
CA THR A 125 2.85 25.33 -8.58
C THR A 125 3.47 25.55 -9.96
N ILE A 126 4.35 26.54 -10.05
CA ILE A 126 5.12 26.83 -11.27
C ILE A 126 6.28 25.80 -11.41
N GLY A 127 6.80 25.28 -10.32
CA GLY A 127 7.87 24.30 -10.31
C GLY A 127 8.01 23.62 -8.96
N TYR A 128 8.66 22.47 -9.00
CA TYR A 128 8.90 21.64 -7.83
C TYR A 128 10.29 21.94 -7.23
N ASP A 129 10.50 21.55 -5.97
CA ASP A 129 11.78 21.70 -5.26
C ASP A 129 12.88 20.88 -5.93
N LYS A 130 13.61 21.53 -6.83
CA LYS A 130 14.72 20.93 -7.59
C LYS A 130 15.93 20.64 -6.70
N ILE A 131 16.12 21.40 -5.62
CA ILE A 131 17.20 21.16 -4.66
C ILE A 131 16.96 19.83 -3.95
N ASN A 132 15.73 19.59 -3.52
CA ASN A 132 15.37 18.32 -2.90
C ASN A 132 15.50 17.13 -3.88
N GLN A 133 15.09 17.31 -5.14
CA GLN A 133 15.30 16.30 -6.18
C GLN A 133 16.79 16.01 -6.37
N LEU A 134 17.63 17.05 -6.45
CA LEU A 134 19.08 16.89 -6.59
C LEU A 134 19.71 16.18 -5.37
N ARG A 135 19.24 16.44 -4.15
CA ARG A 135 19.67 15.71 -2.95
C ARG A 135 19.43 14.21 -3.08
N HIS A 136 18.26 13.80 -3.56
CA HIS A 136 17.94 12.40 -3.80
C HIS A 136 18.84 11.79 -4.89
N VAL A 137 19.08 12.51 -5.98
CA VAL A 137 19.99 12.07 -7.05
C VAL A 137 21.41 11.90 -6.54
N GLN A 138 21.92 12.85 -5.77
CA GLN A 138 23.26 12.77 -5.20
C GLN A 138 23.40 11.66 -4.16
N PHE A 139 22.37 11.41 -3.36
CA PHE A 139 22.38 10.36 -2.35
C PHE A 139 22.32 8.97 -2.97
N PHE A 140 21.38 8.73 -3.85
CA PHE A 140 21.18 7.40 -4.46
C PHE A 140 22.06 7.15 -5.66
N LYS A 141 22.39 8.19 -6.44
CA LYS A 141 23.11 8.17 -7.71
C LYS A 141 22.37 7.43 -8.82
N ASN A 142 21.85 6.23 -8.55
CA ASN A 142 21.15 5.38 -9.51
C ASN A 142 20.21 4.39 -8.79
N ALA A 143 19.55 3.51 -9.54
CA ALA A 143 18.64 2.50 -9.01
C ALA A 143 19.34 1.50 -8.05
N ASP A 144 20.62 1.20 -8.26
CA ASP A 144 21.35 0.29 -7.38
C ASP A 144 21.62 0.94 -6.02
N GLY A 145 21.84 2.27 -5.99
CA GLY A 145 21.93 3.03 -4.74
C GLY A 145 20.64 2.97 -3.94
N VAL A 146 19.47 3.04 -4.60
CA VAL A 146 18.18 2.83 -3.93
C VAL A 146 18.07 1.41 -3.38
N ARG A 147 18.41 0.38 -4.16
CA ARG A 147 18.37 -1.01 -3.72
C ARG A 147 19.25 -1.28 -2.50
N LYS A 148 20.50 -0.76 -2.53
CA LYS A 148 21.42 -0.87 -1.39
C LYS A 148 20.90 -0.20 -0.13
N HIS A 149 20.33 0.99 -0.26
CA HIS A 149 19.72 1.70 0.87
C HIS A 149 18.54 0.93 1.45
N MET A 150 17.67 0.41 0.59
CA MET A 150 16.51 -0.39 1.04
C MET A 150 16.94 -1.71 1.69
N GLN A 151 18.06 -2.32 1.25
CA GLN A 151 18.62 -3.50 1.92
C GLN A 151 19.08 -3.17 3.34
N ILE A 152 19.75 -2.04 3.55
CA ILE A 152 20.16 -1.59 4.90
C ILE A 152 18.93 -1.42 5.81
N LEU A 153 17.85 -0.82 5.30
CA LEU A 153 16.60 -0.68 6.06
C LEU A 153 15.97 -2.04 6.37
N ALA A 154 15.98 -2.96 5.41
CA ALA A 154 15.48 -4.31 5.59
C ALA A 154 16.27 -5.06 6.69
N ASP A 155 17.60 -4.97 6.67
CA ASP A 155 18.47 -5.61 7.68
C ASP A 155 18.22 -5.04 9.09
N CYS A 156 17.89 -3.75 9.20
CA CYS A 156 17.51 -3.13 10.48
C CYS A 156 16.12 -3.55 10.97
N LEU A 157 15.19 -3.83 10.05
CA LEU A 157 13.80 -4.18 10.38
C LEU A 157 13.62 -5.68 10.62
N LYS A 158 14.34 -6.51 9.89
CA LYS A 158 14.20 -7.96 9.89
C LYS A 158 14.22 -8.57 11.30
N PRO A 159 15.20 -8.27 12.17
CA PRO A 159 15.21 -8.84 13.53
C PRO A 159 13.98 -8.48 14.36
N LYS A 160 13.43 -7.27 14.16
CA LYS A 160 12.23 -6.80 14.85
C LYS A 160 10.99 -7.59 14.41
N PHE A 161 10.85 -7.80 13.10
CA PHE A 161 9.78 -8.63 12.55
C PHE A 161 9.90 -10.08 13.00
N GLU A 162 11.11 -10.66 12.97
CA GLU A 162 11.36 -12.03 13.43
C GLU A 162 11.00 -12.18 14.91
N THR A 163 11.36 -11.22 15.76
CA THR A 163 11.00 -11.25 17.18
C THR A 163 9.48 -11.29 17.36
N VAL A 164 8.74 -10.42 16.68
CA VAL A 164 7.27 -10.39 16.79
C VAL A 164 6.66 -11.70 16.27
N LEU A 165 7.02 -12.11 15.04
CA LEU A 165 6.45 -13.29 14.41
C LEU A 165 6.77 -14.59 15.17
N ASN A 166 8.01 -14.75 15.64
CA ASN A 166 8.42 -15.90 16.43
C ASN A 166 7.71 -15.96 17.80
N THR A 167 7.48 -14.80 18.42
CA THR A 167 6.74 -14.73 19.67
C THR A 167 5.28 -15.11 19.46
N LEU A 168 4.63 -14.58 18.44
CA LEU A 168 3.25 -14.94 18.09
C LEU A 168 3.13 -16.44 17.78
N GLU A 169 4.05 -16.97 16.99
CA GLU A 169 4.08 -18.38 16.62
C GLU A 169 4.26 -19.29 17.85
N LYS A 170 5.21 -18.97 18.71
CA LYS A 170 5.54 -19.77 19.90
C LYS A 170 4.44 -19.74 20.95
N GLU A 171 3.91 -18.55 21.26
CA GLU A 171 3.04 -18.36 22.42
C GLU A 171 1.55 -18.48 22.08
N LEU A 172 1.16 -18.19 20.82
CA LEU A 172 -0.26 -18.02 20.48
C LEU A 172 -0.75 -18.93 19.35
N LYS A 173 0.14 -19.64 18.64
CA LYS A 173 -0.27 -20.58 17.59
C LYS A 173 -1.19 -21.68 18.15
N GLY A 174 -2.31 -21.90 17.48
CA GLY A 174 -3.27 -22.95 17.85
C GLY A 174 -4.15 -22.60 19.05
N SER A 175 -4.00 -21.42 19.66
CA SER A 175 -4.87 -20.99 20.78
C SER A 175 -6.32 -20.75 20.37
N GLY A 176 -6.58 -20.50 19.07
CA GLY A 176 -7.88 -20.07 18.57
C GLY A 176 -8.28 -18.63 18.94
N LEU A 177 -7.44 -17.89 19.66
CA LEU A 177 -7.73 -16.54 20.13
C LEU A 177 -7.31 -15.45 19.15
N ILE A 178 -6.31 -15.74 18.32
CA ILE A 178 -5.63 -14.77 17.46
C ILE A 178 -5.15 -15.43 16.16
N THR A 179 -5.19 -14.65 15.09
CA THR A 179 -4.55 -15.00 13.82
C THR A 179 -3.73 -13.82 13.35
N TRP A 180 -2.72 -14.05 12.52
CA TRP A 180 -1.88 -12.99 11.96
C TRP A 180 -1.45 -13.31 10.53
N GLU A 181 -1.06 -12.26 9.82
CA GLU A 181 -0.42 -12.38 8.52
C GLU A 181 1.11 -12.42 8.71
N ASN A 182 1.79 -13.20 7.86
CA ASN A 182 3.25 -13.22 7.79
C ASN A 182 3.70 -12.33 6.62
N PRO A 183 3.94 -11.03 6.85
CA PRO A 183 4.29 -10.10 5.79
C PRO A 183 5.67 -10.43 5.22
N LYS A 184 5.82 -10.25 3.91
CA LYS A 184 7.11 -10.43 3.22
C LYS A 184 7.95 -9.15 3.21
N GLY A 185 7.33 -8.02 3.57
CA GLY A 185 7.96 -6.70 3.62
C GLY A 185 7.03 -5.64 4.21
N GLY A 186 7.37 -4.36 4.01
CA GLY A 186 6.64 -3.23 4.56
C GLY A 186 6.95 -2.96 6.04
N TYR A 187 5.98 -2.40 6.76
CA TYR A 187 6.17 -1.94 8.14
C TYR A 187 5.15 -2.52 9.13
N PHE A 188 4.29 -3.44 8.70
CA PHE A 188 3.14 -3.86 9.50
C PHE A 188 3.08 -5.37 9.68
N VAL A 189 2.76 -5.79 10.89
CA VAL A 189 2.24 -7.12 11.21
C VAL A 189 0.80 -6.94 11.66
N SER A 190 -0.14 -7.46 10.89
CA SER A 190 -1.56 -7.39 11.22
C SER A 190 -1.97 -8.60 12.03
N VAL A 191 -2.67 -8.36 13.12
CA VAL A 191 -3.23 -9.39 13.99
C VAL A 191 -4.73 -9.24 14.09
N ASP A 192 -5.45 -10.34 13.94
CA ASP A 192 -6.89 -10.43 14.14
C ASP A 192 -7.17 -11.20 15.42
N VAL A 193 -7.93 -10.59 16.32
CA VAL A 193 -8.32 -11.16 17.60
C VAL A 193 -9.82 -11.50 17.60
N LEU A 194 -10.29 -12.18 18.65
CA LEU A 194 -11.70 -12.51 18.80
C LEU A 194 -12.60 -11.25 18.65
N PRO A 195 -13.78 -11.37 18.04
CA PRO A 195 -14.72 -10.28 17.88
C PRO A 195 -14.98 -9.53 19.21
N GLY A 196 -14.91 -8.20 19.17
CA GLY A 196 -15.10 -7.33 20.32
C GLY A 196 -13.90 -7.18 21.27
N CYS A 197 -12.82 -7.98 21.10
CA CYS A 197 -11.68 -7.97 22.01
C CYS A 197 -10.58 -6.97 21.64
N ALA A 198 -10.58 -6.40 20.44
CA ALA A 198 -9.45 -5.61 19.93
C ALA A 198 -9.06 -4.42 20.83
N LYS A 199 -10.04 -3.67 21.36
CA LYS A 199 -9.77 -2.54 22.28
C LYS A 199 -9.06 -3.02 23.55
N ARG A 200 -9.56 -4.10 24.15
CA ARG A 200 -8.97 -4.65 25.38
C ARG A 200 -7.56 -5.20 25.15
N VAL A 201 -7.31 -5.83 24.02
CA VAL A 201 -5.96 -6.29 23.63
C VAL A 201 -4.98 -5.13 23.50
N VAL A 202 -5.40 -4.01 22.87
CA VAL A 202 -4.56 -2.81 22.76
C VAL A 202 -4.23 -2.21 24.12
N GLU A 203 -5.21 -2.18 25.05
CA GLU A 203 -5.02 -1.70 26.43
C GLU A 203 -4.01 -2.58 27.20
N LEU A 204 -4.21 -3.91 27.19
CA LEU A 204 -3.32 -4.87 27.85
C LEU A 204 -1.90 -4.83 27.26
N ALA A 205 -1.76 -4.70 25.95
CA ALA A 205 -0.46 -4.54 25.32
C ALA A 205 0.25 -3.28 25.82
N LYS A 206 -0.48 -2.16 25.94
CA LYS A 206 0.04 -0.90 26.46
C LYS A 206 0.47 -1.03 27.93
N GLU A 207 -0.33 -1.68 28.78
CA GLU A 207 0.01 -1.99 30.18
C GLU A 207 1.31 -2.82 30.27
N ALA A 208 1.53 -3.73 29.28
CA ALA A 208 2.74 -4.53 29.17
C ALA A 208 3.92 -3.79 28.48
N GLY A 209 3.77 -2.51 28.16
CA GLY A 209 4.83 -1.70 27.52
C GLY A 209 4.89 -1.80 25.99
N VAL A 210 3.89 -2.41 25.34
CA VAL A 210 3.82 -2.55 23.87
C VAL A 210 2.75 -1.63 23.31
N THR A 211 3.14 -0.67 22.50
CA THR A 211 2.21 0.25 21.84
C THR A 211 1.76 -0.33 20.49
N LEU A 212 0.46 -0.54 20.33
CA LEU A 212 -0.19 -0.97 19.10
C LEU A 212 -0.96 0.18 18.46
N THR A 213 -1.21 0.09 17.16
CA THR A 213 -2.18 0.96 16.49
C THR A 213 -3.56 0.75 17.08
N GLY A 214 -4.28 1.84 17.38
CA GLY A 214 -5.59 1.78 18.02
C GLY A 214 -6.60 0.91 17.26
N ALA A 215 -7.37 0.12 17.96
CA ALA A 215 -8.41 -0.72 17.37
C ALA A 215 -9.42 0.14 16.61
N GLY A 216 -9.71 -0.22 15.36
CA GLY A 216 -10.64 0.52 14.50
C GLY A 216 -10.06 1.76 13.82
N ALA A 217 -8.78 2.11 14.02
CA ALA A 217 -8.15 3.28 13.41
C ALA A 217 -8.14 3.27 11.87
N THR A 218 -8.27 2.09 11.26
CA THR A 218 -8.29 1.89 9.81
C THR A 218 -9.70 1.83 9.20
N TYR A 219 -10.74 2.03 10.02
CA TYR A 219 -12.13 2.02 9.57
C TYR A 219 -12.73 3.43 9.64
N PRO A 220 -13.53 3.85 8.66
CA PRO A 220 -14.15 5.18 8.64
C PRO A 220 -15.21 5.36 9.73
N TYR A 221 -15.81 4.26 10.20
CA TYR A 221 -16.81 4.25 11.27
C TYR A 221 -16.33 3.38 12.42
N LYS A 222 -16.45 3.89 13.65
CA LYS A 222 -16.06 3.21 14.89
C LYS A 222 -17.25 2.54 15.54
#